data_cf9454ec52dcc145089a3a433a69fdde
#
_entry.id   cf9454ec52dcc145089a3a433a69fdde
#
_cell.length_a   1.000
_cell.length_b   1.000
_cell.length_c   1.000
_cell.angle_alpha   90.00
_cell.angle_beta   90.00
_cell.angle_gamma   90.00
#
_symmetry.space_group_name_H-M   'P 1'
#
loop_
_entity.id
_entity.type
_entity.pdbx_description
1 polymer ?
#
loop_
_entity_poly.entity_id
_entity_poly.type
_entity_poly.pdbx_seq_one_letter_code
_entity_poly.pdbx_strand_id
1 'polypeptide(L)'
;MTMLTPHLVTRNPDAAAGWYGSVLGAAEQSRITLPGGQVLTIELRFGDSRLAIADEFPDMGIVSPLTLGGTYGALHLAVADADAVWQRAIAAGATEFEPLHDAFWGDRTGQFIDPFGHRWAIDQHLRDVPPGEVARLAAAAFGQGAVSQGAVGQETAAAAGQGRGEG
;
A
#
# COMPACT_ATOMS: atom_id res chain seq x y z
N MET A 1 10.70 8.23 -25.05
CA MET A 1 10.91 8.02 -23.62
C MET A 1 9.67 7.33 -23.08
N THR A 2 9.81 6.16 -22.44
CA THR A 2 8.70 5.40 -21.88
C THR A 2 8.66 5.65 -20.37
N MET A 3 7.49 5.99 -19.82
CA MET A 3 7.28 6.17 -18.38
C MET A 3 6.06 5.34 -17.96
N LEU A 4 6.14 4.75 -16.76
CA LEU A 4 5.01 4.12 -16.11
C LEU A 4 4.48 5.07 -15.04
N THR A 5 3.18 5.34 -15.05
CA THR A 5 2.50 6.11 -14.00
C THR A 5 1.43 5.21 -13.38
N PRO A 6 1.59 4.76 -12.14
CA PRO A 6 0.53 4.09 -11.42
C PRO A 6 -0.70 4.99 -11.29
N HIS A 7 -1.90 4.40 -11.35
CA HIS A 7 -3.15 5.11 -11.16
C HIS A 7 -3.94 4.44 -10.02
N LEU A 8 -4.14 5.17 -8.93
CA LEU A 8 -4.88 4.71 -7.76
C LEU A 8 -6.30 5.30 -7.77
N VAL A 9 -7.22 4.54 -7.21
CA VAL A 9 -8.61 4.96 -7.06
C VAL A 9 -8.91 5.09 -5.57
N THR A 10 -9.49 6.20 -5.15
CA THR A 10 -9.84 6.46 -3.75
C THR A 10 -11.28 6.95 -3.64
N ARG A 11 -11.88 6.82 -2.45
CA ARG A 11 -13.20 7.42 -2.18
C ARG A 11 -13.14 8.93 -1.94
N ASN A 12 -11.94 9.46 -1.69
CA ASN A 12 -11.72 10.89 -1.46
C ASN A 12 -10.31 11.28 -1.95
N PRO A 13 -10.14 11.58 -3.24
CA PRO A 13 -8.84 11.92 -3.81
C PRO A 13 -8.24 13.21 -3.25
N ASP A 14 -9.05 14.18 -2.81
CA ASP A 14 -8.54 15.40 -2.17
C ASP A 14 -7.87 15.09 -0.83
N ALA A 15 -8.51 14.29 0.02
CA ALA A 15 -7.92 13.84 1.26
C ALA A 15 -6.66 12.98 1.02
N ALA A 16 -6.69 12.11 0.01
CA ALA A 16 -5.55 11.29 -0.36
C ALA A 16 -4.35 12.14 -0.85
N ALA A 17 -4.59 13.12 -1.72
CA ALA A 17 -3.55 14.05 -2.18
C ALA A 17 -2.91 14.81 -1.00
N GLY A 18 -3.73 15.32 -0.08
CA GLY A 18 -3.25 16.01 1.12
C GLY A 18 -2.42 15.10 2.03
N TRP A 19 -2.87 13.86 2.23
CA TRP A 19 -2.15 12.87 3.04
C TRP A 19 -0.82 12.47 2.38
N TYR A 20 -0.82 12.16 1.08
CA TYR A 20 0.41 11.83 0.35
C TYR A 20 1.40 13.00 0.34
N GLY A 21 0.90 14.24 0.28
CA GLY A 21 1.73 15.44 0.40
C GLY A 21 2.39 15.55 1.77
N SER A 22 1.62 15.48 2.84
CA SER A 22 2.11 15.71 4.21
C SER A 22 2.94 14.55 4.75
N VAL A 23 2.60 13.30 4.40
CA VAL A 23 3.25 12.10 4.95
C VAL A 23 4.40 11.62 4.08
N LEU A 24 4.18 11.53 2.77
CA LEU A 24 5.11 10.93 1.81
C LEU A 24 5.90 11.96 0.99
N GLY A 25 5.58 13.25 1.13
CA GLY A 25 6.29 14.32 0.42
C GLY A 25 5.88 14.48 -1.06
N ALA A 26 4.68 14.03 -1.42
CA ALA A 26 4.14 14.22 -2.76
C ALA A 26 3.82 15.70 -3.04
N ALA A 27 4.00 16.12 -4.27
CA ALA A 27 3.59 17.45 -4.74
C ALA A 27 2.53 17.32 -5.86
N GLU A 28 1.37 17.94 -5.67
CA GLU A 28 0.36 18.02 -6.73
C GLU A 28 0.90 18.83 -7.91
N GLN A 29 0.76 18.29 -9.12
CA GLN A 29 1.20 18.92 -10.35
C GLN A 29 0.05 19.47 -11.18
N SER A 30 -1.02 18.69 -11.27
CA SER A 30 -2.21 19.01 -12.04
C SER A 30 -3.42 18.25 -11.54
N ARG A 31 -4.63 18.73 -11.88
CA ARG A 31 -5.87 18.00 -11.66
C ARG A 31 -6.89 18.27 -12.74
N ILE A 32 -7.79 17.30 -12.93
CA ILE A 32 -8.98 17.43 -13.74
C ILE A 32 -10.17 17.07 -12.87
N THR A 33 -11.08 18.03 -12.71
CA THR A 33 -12.34 17.85 -11.98
C THR A 33 -13.49 18.00 -12.96
N LEU A 34 -14.45 17.09 -12.90
CA LEU A 34 -15.65 17.14 -13.72
C LEU A 34 -16.62 18.23 -13.20
N PRO A 35 -17.56 18.72 -14.04
CA PRO A 35 -18.52 19.76 -13.63
C PRO A 35 -19.33 19.43 -12.37
N GLY A 36 -19.52 18.12 -12.06
CA GLY A 36 -20.18 17.63 -10.85
C GLY A 36 -19.31 17.60 -9.60
N GLY A 37 -18.05 18.04 -9.69
CA GLY A 37 -17.10 18.04 -8.57
C GLY A 37 -16.29 16.74 -8.43
N GLN A 38 -16.61 15.71 -9.19
CA GLN A 38 -15.90 14.44 -9.17
C GLN A 38 -14.50 14.57 -9.78
N VAL A 39 -13.50 14.04 -9.14
CA VAL A 39 -12.10 14.12 -9.58
C VAL A 39 -11.81 13.01 -10.58
N LEU A 40 -11.55 13.40 -11.83
CA LEU A 40 -11.12 12.45 -12.86
C LEU A 40 -9.67 12.04 -12.67
N THR A 41 -8.81 12.97 -12.29
CA THR A 41 -7.41 12.68 -11.94
C THR A 41 -6.77 13.81 -11.15
N ILE A 42 -5.89 13.48 -10.21
CA ILE A 42 -4.88 14.36 -9.63
C ILE A 42 -3.54 13.73 -9.92
N GLU A 43 -2.63 14.46 -10.59
CA GLU A 43 -1.25 14.04 -10.77
C GLU A 43 -0.40 14.48 -9.59
N LEU A 44 0.26 13.52 -8.95
CA LEU A 44 1.22 13.71 -7.87
C LEU A 44 2.64 13.38 -8.34
N ARG A 45 3.63 14.08 -7.80
CA ARG A 45 5.05 13.85 -8.04
C ARG A 45 5.80 13.55 -6.75
N PHE A 46 6.62 12.49 -6.78
CA PHE A 46 7.56 12.09 -5.75
C PHE A 46 8.97 12.12 -6.36
N GLY A 47 9.74 13.19 -6.15
CA GLY A 47 11.00 13.37 -6.86
C GLY A 47 10.77 13.33 -8.38
N ASP A 48 11.31 12.32 -9.06
CA ASP A 48 11.14 12.10 -10.50
C ASP A 48 9.99 11.14 -10.84
N SER A 49 9.39 10.49 -9.84
CA SER A 49 8.29 9.55 -10.03
C SER A 49 6.93 10.26 -10.05
N ARG A 50 5.97 9.65 -10.74
CA ARG A 50 4.59 10.14 -10.85
C ARG A 50 3.59 9.12 -10.35
N LEU A 51 2.50 9.62 -9.81
CA LEU A 51 1.33 8.86 -9.39
C LEU A 51 0.09 9.65 -9.80
N ALA A 52 -0.91 8.98 -10.35
CA ALA A 52 -2.23 9.55 -10.57
C ALA A 52 -3.22 8.99 -9.54
N ILE A 53 -4.13 9.81 -9.05
CA ILE A 53 -5.23 9.38 -8.19
C ILE A 53 -6.55 9.92 -8.72
N ALA A 54 -7.64 9.18 -8.53
CA ALA A 54 -8.98 9.53 -9.00
C ALA A 54 -10.07 9.13 -8.00
N ASP A 55 -11.27 9.67 -8.19
CA ASP A 55 -12.50 9.18 -7.57
C ASP A 55 -12.87 7.78 -8.08
N GLU A 56 -13.76 7.12 -7.34
CA GLU A 56 -14.45 5.93 -7.81
C GLU A 56 -15.43 6.25 -8.95
N PHE A 57 -15.49 5.36 -9.93
CA PHE A 57 -16.52 5.35 -10.99
C PHE A 57 -17.12 3.94 -11.03
N PRO A 58 -18.01 3.58 -10.09
CA PRO A 58 -18.50 2.21 -9.92
C PRO A 58 -19.21 1.67 -11.17
N ASP A 59 -19.93 2.50 -11.91
CA ASP A 59 -20.60 2.12 -13.15
C ASP A 59 -19.61 1.70 -14.26
N MET A 60 -18.35 2.10 -14.14
CA MET A 60 -17.26 1.71 -15.03
C MET A 60 -16.37 0.59 -14.42
N GLY A 61 -16.75 0.07 -13.26
CA GLY A 61 -15.93 -0.92 -12.54
C GLY A 61 -14.66 -0.35 -11.91
N ILE A 62 -14.53 0.98 -11.82
CA ILE A 62 -13.38 1.68 -11.22
C ILE A 62 -13.71 1.96 -9.77
N VAL A 63 -13.13 1.17 -8.86
CA VAL A 63 -13.41 1.24 -7.42
C VAL A 63 -12.13 1.16 -6.60
N SER A 64 -12.17 1.73 -5.40
CA SER A 64 -11.04 1.78 -4.48
C SER A 64 -10.82 0.44 -3.74
N PRO A 65 -9.64 0.23 -3.13
CA PRO A 65 -9.39 -0.91 -2.27
C PRO A 65 -10.39 -1.05 -1.12
N LEU A 66 -10.87 0.08 -0.57
CA LEU A 66 -11.89 0.08 0.50
C LEU A 66 -13.23 -0.48 0.01
N THR A 67 -13.58 -0.26 -1.24
CA THR A 67 -14.80 -0.80 -1.85
C THR A 67 -14.61 -2.27 -2.27
N LEU A 68 -13.41 -2.64 -2.74
CA LEU A 68 -13.05 -4.02 -3.06
C LEU A 68 -12.87 -4.90 -1.82
N GLY A 69 -12.63 -4.31 -0.65
CA GLY A 69 -12.32 -5.04 0.57
C GLY A 69 -10.87 -5.48 0.70
N GLY A 70 -9.95 -4.88 -0.05
CA GLY A 70 -8.52 -5.18 0.03
C GLY A 70 -7.69 -4.71 -1.15
N THR A 71 -6.38 -4.89 -1.04
CA THR A 71 -5.39 -4.62 -2.09
C THR A 71 -4.44 -5.81 -2.23
N TYR A 72 -3.95 -6.06 -3.43
CA TYR A 72 -2.98 -7.13 -3.70
C TYR A 72 -1.56 -6.60 -3.97
N GLY A 73 -1.44 -5.36 -4.40
CA GLY A 73 -0.17 -4.74 -4.77
C GLY A 73 0.38 -3.84 -3.66
N ALA A 74 1.66 -3.51 -3.74
CA ALA A 74 2.29 -2.47 -2.95
C ALA A 74 3.02 -1.49 -3.87
N LEU A 75 3.04 -0.23 -3.48
CA LEU A 75 3.91 0.79 -4.07
C LEU A 75 5.15 0.92 -3.20
N HIS A 76 6.33 0.78 -3.80
CA HIS A 76 7.60 0.96 -3.12
C HIS A 76 8.07 2.40 -3.27
N LEU A 77 8.35 3.05 -2.14
CA LEU A 77 8.87 4.41 -2.07
C LEU A 77 10.25 4.38 -1.41
N ALA A 78 11.28 4.65 -2.21
CA ALA A 78 12.64 4.82 -1.70
C ALA A 78 12.76 6.20 -1.01
N VAL A 79 13.24 6.21 0.23
CA VAL A 79 13.34 7.39 1.07
C VAL A 79 14.71 7.51 1.73
N ALA A 80 15.08 8.73 2.13
CA ALA A 80 16.34 8.96 2.84
C ALA A 80 16.27 8.59 4.34
N ASP A 81 15.07 8.60 4.94
CA ASP A 81 14.84 8.32 6.36
C ASP A 81 13.52 7.57 6.51
N ALA A 82 13.62 6.24 6.59
CA ALA A 82 12.48 5.35 6.71
C ALA A 82 11.76 5.51 8.05
N ASP A 83 12.49 5.72 9.15
CA ASP A 83 11.90 5.89 10.48
C ASP A 83 11.02 7.15 10.56
N ALA A 84 11.50 8.27 10.01
CA ALA A 84 10.74 9.51 10.01
C ALA A 84 9.46 9.42 9.16
N VAL A 85 9.53 8.77 7.98
CA VAL A 85 8.35 8.54 7.12
C VAL A 85 7.37 7.59 7.82
N TRP A 86 7.87 6.51 8.40
CA TRP A 86 7.08 5.53 9.13
C TRP A 86 6.28 6.16 10.27
N GLN A 87 6.97 6.92 11.13
CA GLN A 87 6.33 7.61 12.26
C GLN A 87 5.22 8.55 11.80
N ARG A 88 5.47 9.34 10.74
CA ARG A 88 4.44 10.23 10.17
C ARG A 88 3.25 9.45 9.63
N ALA A 89 3.50 8.34 8.91
CA ALA A 89 2.43 7.52 8.34
C ALA A 89 1.53 6.92 9.42
N ILE A 90 2.10 6.30 10.44
CA ILE A 90 1.35 5.71 11.55
C ILE A 90 0.59 6.80 12.34
N ALA A 91 1.24 7.93 12.64
CA ALA A 91 0.58 9.06 13.32
C ALA A 91 -0.57 9.66 12.49
N ALA A 92 -0.50 9.57 11.16
CA ALA A 92 -1.54 10.03 10.24
C ALA A 92 -2.58 8.95 9.86
N GLY A 93 -2.65 7.84 10.62
CA GLY A 93 -3.70 6.84 10.52
C GLY A 93 -3.40 5.67 9.57
N ALA A 94 -2.17 5.50 9.11
CA ALA A 94 -1.78 4.27 8.42
C ALA A 94 -1.76 3.08 9.39
N THR A 95 -2.12 1.90 8.88
CA THR A 95 -2.09 0.65 9.63
C THR A 95 -0.86 -0.16 9.25
N GLU A 96 -0.07 -0.58 10.25
CA GLU A 96 1.08 -1.45 10.03
C GLU A 96 0.63 -2.76 9.36
N PHE A 97 1.32 -3.13 8.28
CA PHE A 97 1.17 -4.41 7.59
C PHE A 97 2.39 -5.31 7.83
N GLU A 98 3.58 -4.76 7.72
CA GLU A 98 4.86 -5.38 8.03
C GLU A 98 5.70 -4.38 8.82
N PRO A 99 6.18 -4.73 10.03
CA PRO A 99 6.96 -3.81 10.86
C PRO A 99 8.22 -3.31 10.15
N LEU A 100 8.61 -2.07 10.42
CA LEU A 100 9.86 -1.51 9.92
C LEU A 100 11.05 -2.27 10.52
N HIS A 101 11.92 -2.82 9.67
CA HIS A 101 13.07 -3.64 10.07
C HIS A 101 14.23 -3.49 9.08
N ASP A 102 15.43 -3.93 9.50
CA ASP A 102 16.59 -4.02 8.62
C ASP A 102 16.57 -5.36 7.90
N ALA A 103 16.43 -5.32 6.58
CA ALA A 103 16.34 -6.50 5.74
C ALA A 103 17.72 -7.05 5.37
N PHE A 104 17.80 -8.35 5.13
CA PHE A 104 19.07 -9.03 4.80
C PHE A 104 19.66 -8.59 3.45
N TRP A 105 18.89 -7.97 2.58
CA TRP A 105 19.37 -7.41 1.30
C TRP A 105 19.99 -6.03 1.41
N GLY A 106 19.97 -5.41 2.62
CA GLY A 106 20.70 -4.18 2.90
C GLY A 106 19.85 -2.93 3.01
N ASP A 107 18.53 -3.05 2.99
CA ASP A 107 17.61 -1.94 3.16
C ASP A 107 16.92 -1.99 4.53
N ARG A 108 16.54 -0.83 5.05
CA ARG A 108 15.56 -0.70 6.11
C ARG A 108 14.19 -0.55 5.45
N THR A 109 13.32 -1.51 5.68
CA THR A 109 12.03 -1.61 4.99
C THR A 109 10.89 -1.97 5.92
N GLY A 110 9.67 -1.64 5.54
CA GLY A 110 8.43 -2.01 6.20
C GLY A 110 7.25 -1.64 5.34
N GLN A 111 6.08 -2.19 5.63
CA GLN A 111 4.88 -1.95 4.85
C GLN A 111 3.72 -1.49 5.72
N PHE A 112 2.91 -0.58 5.21
CA PHE A 112 1.67 -0.14 5.84
C PHE A 112 0.54 -0.02 4.81
N ILE A 113 -0.70 -0.05 5.30
CA ILE A 113 -1.90 0.30 4.54
C ILE A 113 -2.24 1.75 4.88
N ASP A 114 -2.36 2.60 3.87
CA ASP A 114 -2.78 3.98 4.07
C ASP A 114 -4.29 4.07 4.42
N PRO A 115 -4.78 5.25 4.88
CA PRO A 115 -6.20 5.42 5.22
C PRO A 115 -7.17 5.21 4.05
N PHE A 116 -6.67 5.11 2.82
CA PHE A 116 -7.46 4.92 1.59
C PHE A 116 -7.43 3.48 1.09
N GLY A 117 -6.71 2.58 1.83
CA GLY A 117 -6.64 1.15 1.57
C GLY A 117 -5.49 0.71 0.67
N HIS A 118 -4.62 1.62 0.23
CA HIS A 118 -3.46 1.27 -0.58
C HIS A 118 -2.27 0.84 0.27
N ARG A 119 -1.55 -0.18 -0.19
CA ARG A 119 -0.36 -0.68 0.49
C ARG A 119 0.90 0.01 -0.03
N TRP A 120 1.70 0.49 0.90
CA TRP A 120 2.99 1.12 0.66
C TRP A 120 4.11 0.33 1.33
N ALA A 121 5.21 0.16 0.63
CA ALA A 121 6.49 -0.24 1.20
C ALA A 121 7.41 0.98 1.23
N ILE A 122 8.05 1.21 2.37
CA ILE A 122 9.04 2.27 2.55
C ILE A 122 10.40 1.61 2.58
N ASP A 123 11.31 2.06 1.73
CA ASP A 123 12.62 1.46 1.56
C ASP A 123 13.71 2.53 1.74
N GLN A 124 14.62 2.32 2.69
CA GLN A 124 15.83 3.13 2.86
C GLN A 124 17.04 2.25 2.63
N HIS A 125 17.87 2.63 1.66
CA HIS A 125 19.13 1.94 1.42
C HIS A 125 20.11 2.18 2.56
N LEU A 126 20.60 1.11 3.22
CA LEU A 126 21.56 1.19 4.32
C LEU A 126 22.97 0.77 3.87
N ARG A 127 23.08 -0.29 3.07
CA ARG A 127 24.34 -0.83 2.60
C ARG A 127 24.17 -1.73 1.39
N ASP A 128 25.20 -1.81 0.58
CA ASP A 128 25.26 -2.78 -0.51
C ASP A 128 25.53 -4.19 0.04
N VAL A 129 24.78 -5.18 -0.46
CA VAL A 129 24.97 -6.60 -0.17
C VAL A 129 25.21 -7.33 -1.49
N PRO A 130 26.34 -8.07 -1.62
CA PRO A 130 26.61 -8.81 -2.85
C PRO A 130 25.49 -9.80 -3.20
N PRO A 131 25.11 -9.96 -4.49
CA PRO A 131 23.99 -10.83 -4.89
C PRO A 131 24.10 -12.27 -4.39
N GLY A 132 25.31 -12.84 -4.36
CA GLY A 132 25.57 -14.19 -3.83
C GLY A 132 25.32 -14.30 -2.32
N GLU A 133 25.58 -13.24 -1.56
CA GLU A 133 25.26 -13.18 -0.14
C GLU A 133 23.75 -13.04 0.08
N VAL A 134 23.08 -12.20 -0.69
CA VAL A 134 21.61 -12.07 -0.65
C VAL A 134 20.95 -13.43 -0.91
N ALA A 135 21.40 -14.16 -1.95
CA ALA A 135 20.85 -15.48 -2.28
C ALA A 135 21.04 -16.49 -1.14
N ARG A 136 22.23 -16.49 -0.50
CA ARG A 136 22.54 -17.36 0.64
C ARG A 136 21.66 -17.03 1.86
N LEU A 137 21.51 -15.75 2.17
CA LEU A 137 20.68 -15.28 3.29
C LEU A 137 19.20 -15.54 3.05
N ALA A 138 18.72 -15.35 1.82
CA ALA A 138 17.36 -15.70 1.43
C ALA A 138 17.09 -17.20 1.60
N ALA A 139 18.03 -18.06 1.14
CA ALA A 139 17.90 -19.50 1.32
C ALA A 139 17.89 -19.90 2.80
N ALA A 140 18.66 -19.23 3.66
CA ALA A 140 18.65 -19.46 5.10
C ALA A 140 17.32 -19.01 5.75
N ALA A 141 16.75 -17.86 5.31
CA ALA A 141 15.52 -17.33 5.86
C ALA A 141 14.28 -18.12 5.42
N PHE A 142 14.23 -18.57 4.17
CA PHE A 142 13.06 -19.23 3.58
C PHE A 142 13.26 -20.72 3.28
N GLY A 143 14.51 -21.22 3.26
CA GLY A 143 14.84 -22.62 2.93
C GLY A 143 14.66 -23.60 4.08
N GLN A 144 14.43 -23.16 5.32
CA GLN A 144 14.20 -24.01 6.50
C GLN A 144 12.73 -24.06 6.92
N GLY A 145 11.80 -24.07 5.98
CA GLY A 145 10.40 -24.49 6.23
C GLY A 145 9.67 -23.73 7.33
N ALA A 146 9.88 -22.44 7.47
CA ALA A 146 9.09 -21.59 8.36
C ALA A 146 8.35 -20.52 7.54
N VAL A 147 7.39 -20.96 6.73
CA VAL A 147 6.21 -20.13 6.51
C VAL A 147 5.42 -20.25 7.81
N SER A 148 5.74 -19.41 8.80
CA SER A 148 4.79 -19.14 9.85
C SER A 148 3.60 -18.47 9.17
N GLN A 149 2.55 -19.25 8.93
CA GLN A 149 1.27 -18.74 8.52
C GLN A 149 0.85 -17.70 9.56
N GLY A 150 1.05 -16.43 9.25
CA GLY A 150 0.35 -15.36 9.91
C GLY A 150 -1.14 -15.67 9.74
N ALA A 151 -1.81 -15.98 10.83
CA ALA A 151 -3.21 -16.31 10.89
C ALA A 151 -4.03 -15.15 10.33
N VAL A 152 -4.38 -15.23 9.06
CA VAL A 152 -5.56 -14.55 8.56
C VAL A 152 -6.74 -15.30 9.15
N GLY A 153 -7.42 -14.66 10.11
CA GLY A 153 -8.55 -15.20 10.80
C GLY A 153 -9.60 -15.74 9.85
N GLN A 154 -9.73 -17.05 9.80
CA GLN A 154 -10.94 -17.72 9.39
C GLN A 154 -11.85 -17.85 10.61
N GLU A 155 -12.63 -16.81 10.83
CA GLU A 155 -13.80 -16.92 11.70
C GLU A 155 -14.97 -16.33 10.93
N THR A 156 -15.77 -17.20 10.34
CA THR A 156 -17.24 -17.11 10.20
C THR A 156 -17.71 -17.99 9.06
N ALA A 157 -18.13 -19.20 9.36
CA ALA A 157 -19.23 -19.85 8.66
C ALA A 157 -19.59 -21.18 9.35
N ALA A 158 -20.22 -21.10 10.50
CA ALA A 158 -20.92 -22.27 11.07
C ALA A 158 -22.05 -21.78 11.95
N ALA A 159 -23.18 -21.40 11.38
CA ALA A 159 -24.48 -21.44 12.04
C ALA A 159 -25.60 -21.10 11.06
N ALA A 160 -25.98 -22.03 10.19
CA ALA A 160 -27.32 -22.05 9.61
C ALA A 160 -27.59 -23.44 9.01
N GLY A 161 -28.17 -24.29 9.79
CA GLY A 161 -28.64 -25.54 9.23
C GLY A 161 -28.91 -26.60 10.26
N GLN A 162 -29.97 -26.46 11.07
CA GLN A 162 -30.78 -27.61 11.52
C GLN A 162 -32.04 -27.08 12.20
N GLY A 163 -33.15 -27.28 11.56
CA GLY A 163 -34.49 -27.03 12.06
C GLY A 163 -35.50 -27.76 11.17
N ARG A 164 -35.40 -29.07 11.08
CA ARG A 164 -36.56 -29.89 10.69
C ARG A 164 -37.33 -30.21 11.98
N GLY A 165 -38.57 -29.88 12.01
CA GLY A 165 -39.55 -30.26 13.00
C GLY A 165 -40.84 -30.58 12.28
N GLU A 166 -41.20 -31.81 12.34
CA GLU A 166 -42.49 -32.39 11.95
C GLU A 166 -43.62 -31.82 12.83
N GLY A 167 -44.84 -31.71 12.23
CA GLY A 167 -46.07 -31.39 12.89
C GLY A 167 -47.15 -31.06 11.88
#